data_5f040f6fc72db4ff73109b4d92b2d78f
#
_entry.id   5f040f6fc72db4ff73109b4d92b2d78f
#
_cell.length_a   1.000
_cell.length_b   1.000
_cell.length_c   1.000
_cell.angle_alpha   90.00
_cell.angle_beta   90.00
_cell.angle_gamma   90.00
#
_symmetry.space_group_name_H-M   'P 1'
#
loop_
_entity.id
_entity.type
_entity.pdbx_description
1 polymer ?
#
loop_
_entity_poly.entity_id
_entity_poly.type
_entity_poly.pdbx_seq_one_letter_code
_entity_poly.pdbx_strand_id
1 'polypeptide(L)'
;SNNIATAISPSVAIYIYQLTHNFDLIFAISMAVAGIGLIINSTVKLEKRELIKDKKVISLDRFFLLKSWSQSLTMVCFAFSYGILSTYIAIYGKEQLGITSGTGLFFLLMSLGLICSRLIGNRTLSKGKIVENASIGILISLVGYFIFAAVNNSFGYYSAALIIGLGNGHMFPAFQTMYINLAPHTQRGTANSSLLISWDVGVGLGILIGGVVVEYFGYNASFWVSAVVNLLGVVGFIFFARKRYLADKLR
;
A
#
# COMPACT_ATOMS: atom_id res chain seq x y z
N SER A 1 -0.64 -13.87 0.53
CA SER A 1 -2.02 -13.96 1.06
C SER A 1 -2.63 -12.57 1.31
N ASN A 2 -1.95 -11.67 2.03
CA ASN A 2 -2.50 -10.35 2.39
C ASN A 2 -3.02 -9.56 1.17
N ASN A 3 -2.32 -9.59 0.05
CA ASN A 3 -2.70 -8.80 -1.12
C ASN A 3 -3.90 -9.33 -1.88
N ILE A 4 -4.13 -10.66 -1.87
CA ILE A 4 -5.35 -11.25 -2.44
C ILE A 4 -6.54 -10.82 -1.58
N ALA A 5 -6.38 -10.84 -0.26
CA ALA A 5 -7.43 -10.39 0.65
C ALA A 5 -7.76 -8.90 0.43
N THR A 6 -6.75 -8.01 0.45
CA THR A 6 -6.92 -6.57 0.20
C THR A 6 -7.52 -6.28 -1.18
N ALA A 7 -7.25 -7.13 -2.14
CA ALA A 7 -7.74 -7.03 -3.50
C ALA A 7 -9.22 -7.40 -3.63
N ILE A 8 -9.62 -8.50 -3.02
CA ILE A 8 -10.95 -9.09 -3.22
C ILE A 8 -11.96 -8.55 -2.20
N SER A 9 -11.54 -8.33 -0.94
CA SER A 9 -12.46 -7.97 0.14
C SER A 9 -13.34 -6.74 -0.16
N PRO A 10 -12.82 -5.59 -0.65
CA PRO A 10 -13.67 -4.44 -0.91
C PRO A 10 -14.70 -4.71 -2.00
N SER A 11 -14.30 -5.42 -3.07
CA SER A 11 -15.22 -5.74 -4.18
C SER A 11 -16.33 -6.69 -3.73
N VAL A 12 -15.99 -7.72 -2.94
CA VAL A 12 -16.96 -8.67 -2.40
C VAL A 12 -17.89 -7.97 -1.41
N ALA A 13 -17.37 -7.13 -0.50
CA ALA A 13 -18.18 -6.40 0.47
C ALA A 13 -19.19 -5.45 -0.22
N ILE A 14 -18.74 -4.71 -1.23
CA ILE A 14 -19.60 -3.81 -1.99
C ILE A 14 -20.68 -4.61 -2.76
N TYR A 15 -20.32 -5.73 -3.39
CA TYR A 15 -21.25 -6.59 -4.10
C TYR A 15 -22.33 -7.17 -3.16
N ILE A 16 -21.94 -7.66 -1.98
CA ILE A 16 -22.87 -8.17 -0.98
C ILE A 16 -23.81 -7.06 -0.51
N TYR A 17 -23.25 -5.85 -0.27
CA TYR A 17 -24.08 -4.70 0.13
C TYR A 17 -25.09 -4.31 -0.93
N GLN A 18 -24.70 -4.29 -2.20
CA GLN A 18 -25.61 -3.96 -3.31
C GLN A 18 -26.77 -4.95 -3.44
N LEU A 19 -26.53 -6.24 -3.14
CA LEU A 19 -27.56 -7.28 -3.20
C LEU A 19 -28.49 -7.28 -1.98
N THR A 20 -27.94 -7.01 -0.80
CA THR A 20 -28.67 -7.27 0.47
C THR A 20 -29.06 -5.99 1.21
N HIS A 21 -28.42 -4.86 0.91
CA HIS A 21 -28.53 -3.58 1.62
C HIS A 21 -28.35 -3.73 3.15
N ASN A 22 -27.61 -4.77 3.59
CA ASN A 22 -27.44 -5.13 4.98
C ASN A 22 -25.97 -5.17 5.37
N PHE A 23 -25.53 -4.24 6.21
CA PHE A 23 -24.17 -4.20 6.76
C PHE A 23 -23.91 -5.33 7.76
N ASP A 24 -24.90 -5.77 8.53
CA ASP A 24 -24.72 -6.82 9.54
C ASP A 24 -24.29 -8.13 8.91
N LEU A 25 -24.77 -8.43 7.71
CA LEU A 25 -24.35 -9.61 6.96
C LEU A 25 -22.85 -9.54 6.57
N ILE A 26 -22.36 -8.37 6.18
CA ILE A 26 -20.95 -8.17 5.85
C ILE A 26 -20.07 -8.38 7.09
N PHE A 27 -20.48 -7.83 8.24
CA PHE A 27 -19.77 -8.03 9.50
C PHE A 27 -19.81 -9.49 9.95
N ALA A 28 -20.95 -10.17 9.82
CA ALA A 28 -21.07 -11.59 10.16
C ALA A 28 -20.15 -12.47 9.29
N ILE A 29 -20.09 -12.23 7.98
CA ILE A 29 -19.20 -12.94 7.07
C ILE A 29 -17.73 -12.66 7.45
N SER A 30 -17.39 -11.40 7.72
CA SER A 30 -16.03 -11.02 8.13
C SER A 30 -15.61 -11.70 9.44
N MET A 31 -16.51 -11.78 10.40
CA MET A 31 -16.30 -12.47 11.66
C MET A 31 -16.12 -13.99 11.46
N ALA A 32 -16.92 -14.60 10.60
CA ALA A 32 -16.80 -16.03 10.28
C ALA A 32 -15.45 -16.34 9.63
N VAL A 33 -15.02 -15.54 8.65
CA VAL A 33 -13.72 -15.70 7.98
C VAL A 33 -12.57 -15.52 8.97
N ALA A 34 -12.64 -14.52 9.85
CA ALA A 34 -11.64 -14.31 10.90
C ALA A 34 -11.61 -15.49 11.89
N GLY A 35 -12.75 -16.03 12.28
CA GLY A 35 -12.87 -17.22 13.12
C GLY A 35 -12.22 -18.45 12.51
N ILE A 36 -12.48 -18.70 11.22
CA ILE A 36 -11.82 -19.78 10.47
C ILE A 36 -10.30 -19.57 10.45
N GLY A 37 -9.84 -18.34 10.23
CA GLY A 37 -8.42 -17.99 10.26
C GLY A 37 -7.77 -18.28 11.63
N LEU A 38 -8.46 -17.98 12.73
CA LEU A 38 -7.99 -18.29 14.09
C LEU A 38 -7.89 -19.79 14.32
N ILE A 39 -8.90 -20.57 13.89
CA ILE A 39 -8.88 -22.03 14.02
C ILE A 39 -7.69 -22.62 13.25
N ILE A 40 -7.49 -22.21 11.99
CA ILE A 40 -6.36 -22.66 11.18
C ILE A 40 -5.03 -22.29 11.84
N ASN A 41 -4.90 -21.06 12.34
CA ASN A 41 -3.67 -20.60 13.00
C ASN A 41 -3.37 -21.37 14.28
N SER A 42 -4.39 -21.79 15.03
CA SER A 42 -4.23 -22.61 16.26
C SER A 42 -3.68 -24.01 16.00
N THR A 43 -3.84 -24.53 14.78
CA THR A 43 -3.32 -25.85 14.37
C THR A 43 -1.83 -25.80 13.97
N VAL A 44 -1.27 -24.60 13.74
CA VAL A 44 0.14 -24.44 13.36
C VAL A 44 1.04 -24.60 14.57
N LYS A 45 1.79 -25.69 14.60
CA LYS A 45 2.85 -25.90 15.61
C LYS A 45 4.07 -25.06 15.26
N LEU A 46 4.30 -24.01 16.04
CA LEU A 46 5.52 -23.21 15.93
C LEU A 46 6.67 -23.92 16.68
N GLU A 47 7.80 -24.14 16.03
CA GLU A 47 9.03 -24.56 16.72
C GLU A 47 9.41 -23.49 17.76
N LYS A 48 9.69 -23.96 18.98
CA LYS A 48 10.17 -23.08 20.05
C LYS A 48 11.53 -22.52 19.65
N ARG A 49 11.57 -21.29 19.19
CA ARG A 49 12.82 -20.55 18.99
C ARG A 49 13.42 -20.22 20.35
N GLU A 50 14.67 -20.59 20.57
CA GLU A 50 15.43 -20.10 21.73
C GLU A 50 15.49 -18.58 21.64
N LEU A 51 14.88 -17.93 22.64
CA LEU A 51 14.96 -16.48 22.79
C LEU A 51 16.38 -16.13 23.22
N ILE A 52 17.17 -15.58 22.31
CA ILE A 52 18.44 -14.95 22.68
C ILE A 52 18.08 -13.75 23.56
N LYS A 53 18.26 -13.91 24.88
CA LYS A 53 18.08 -12.84 25.88
C LYS A 53 19.23 -11.84 25.75
N ASP A 54 19.22 -11.05 24.72
CA ASP A 54 20.11 -9.88 24.63
C ASP A 54 19.60 -8.83 25.63
N LYS A 55 20.34 -8.62 26.70
CA LYS A 55 20.13 -7.55 27.70
C LYS A 55 20.52 -6.18 27.12
N LYS A 56 20.04 -5.83 25.94
CA LYS A 56 20.31 -4.51 25.38
C LYS A 56 19.34 -3.47 25.93
N VAL A 57 19.89 -2.31 26.26
CA VAL A 57 19.14 -1.09 26.63
C VAL A 57 18.01 -0.85 25.63
N ILE A 58 16.84 -0.44 26.13
CA ILE A 58 15.70 -0.10 25.29
C ILE A 58 16.11 1.08 24.40
N SER A 59 16.29 0.83 23.11
CA SER A 59 16.60 1.84 22.09
C SER A 59 15.44 1.97 21.11
N LEU A 60 15.29 3.14 20.50
CA LEU A 60 14.30 3.39 19.44
C LEU A 60 14.41 2.37 18.30
N ASP A 61 15.63 1.89 18.02
CA ASP A 61 15.92 0.88 17.00
C ASP A 61 15.29 -0.50 17.27
N ARG A 62 14.76 -0.70 18.48
CA ARG A 62 13.97 -1.90 18.84
C ARG A 62 12.53 -1.82 18.32
N PHE A 63 11.99 -0.61 18.18
CA PHE A 63 10.60 -0.36 17.76
C PHE A 63 10.52 0.07 16.30
N PHE A 64 11.51 0.82 15.84
CA PHE A 64 11.61 1.34 14.48
C PHE A 64 13.05 1.24 13.99
N LEU A 65 13.26 0.65 12.81
CA LEU A 65 14.57 0.49 12.20
C LEU A 65 15.08 1.85 11.70
N LEU A 66 15.85 2.56 12.53
CA LEU A 66 16.36 3.89 12.18
C LEU A 66 17.16 3.92 10.89
N LYS A 67 17.85 2.83 10.56
CA LYS A 67 18.62 2.70 9.32
C LYS A 67 17.75 2.82 8.06
N SER A 68 16.44 2.53 8.17
CA SER A 68 15.48 2.60 7.05
C SER A 68 14.77 3.96 6.90
N TRP A 69 15.18 5.03 7.62
CA TRP A 69 14.48 6.31 7.66
C TRP A 69 14.21 6.91 6.27
N SER A 70 15.15 6.79 5.33
CA SER A 70 14.99 7.33 3.97
C SER A 70 13.95 6.56 3.17
N GLN A 71 13.88 5.22 3.32
CA GLN A 71 12.84 4.37 2.76
C GLN A 71 11.49 4.66 3.40
N SER A 72 11.49 4.93 4.71
CA SER A 72 10.28 5.25 5.47
C SER A 72 9.67 6.58 5.00
N LEU A 73 10.48 7.61 4.81
CA LEU A 73 10.00 8.90 4.31
C LEU A 73 9.36 8.79 2.92
N THR A 74 10.00 8.05 2.01
CA THR A 74 9.44 7.82 0.67
C THR A 74 8.17 6.97 0.74
N MET A 75 8.12 5.97 1.63
CA MET A 75 6.94 5.14 1.84
C MET A 75 5.75 5.93 2.37
N VAL A 76 6.00 6.88 3.29
CA VAL A 76 4.98 7.83 3.78
C VAL A 76 4.36 8.63 2.62
N CYS A 77 5.17 9.13 1.68
CA CYS A 77 4.65 9.85 0.52
C CYS A 77 3.74 8.97 -0.37
N PHE A 78 4.15 7.73 -0.65
CA PHE A 78 3.34 6.82 -1.45
C PHE A 78 2.06 6.40 -0.73
N ALA A 79 2.15 6.12 0.56
CA ALA A 79 1.01 5.78 1.40
C ALA A 79 0.04 6.95 1.58
N PHE A 80 0.54 8.17 1.68
CA PHE A 80 -0.27 9.39 1.69
C PHE A 80 -1.18 9.48 0.46
N SER A 81 -0.59 9.28 -0.71
CA SER A 81 -1.34 9.30 -1.97
C SER A 81 -2.40 8.20 -2.02
N TYR A 82 -2.07 7.02 -1.52
CA TYR A 82 -3.02 5.91 -1.41
C TYR A 82 -4.14 6.21 -0.40
N GLY A 83 -3.84 6.87 0.73
CA GLY A 83 -4.81 7.27 1.73
C GLY A 83 -5.89 8.18 1.18
N ILE A 84 -5.49 9.22 0.41
CA ILE A 84 -6.45 10.09 -0.29
C ILE A 84 -7.30 9.27 -1.26
N LEU A 85 -6.66 8.51 -2.13
CA LEU A 85 -7.35 7.74 -3.16
C LEU A 85 -8.38 6.79 -2.55
N SER A 86 -7.96 5.92 -1.63
CA SER A 86 -8.81 4.86 -1.08
C SER A 86 -10.02 5.40 -0.31
N THR A 87 -9.90 6.58 0.28
CA THR A 87 -10.98 7.17 1.10
C THR A 87 -11.99 7.94 0.25
N TYR A 88 -11.51 8.78 -0.67
CA TYR A 88 -12.39 9.71 -1.39
C TYR A 88 -12.88 9.19 -2.73
N ILE A 89 -12.34 8.08 -3.23
CA ILE A 89 -12.67 7.50 -4.54
C ILE A 89 -14.15 7.13 -4.67
N ALA A 90 -14.76 6.59 -3.62
CA ALA A 90 -16.15 6.15 -3.64
C ALA A 90 -17.11 7.33 -3.75
N ILE A 91 -16.86 8.37 -2.96
CA ILE A 91 -17.69 9.56 -2.91
C ILE A 91 -17.53 10.35 -4.21
N TYR A 92 -16.29 10.55 -4.67
CA TYR A 92 -15.98 11.19 -5.95
C TYR A 92 -16.65 10.50 -7.13
N GLY A 93 -16.55 9.17 -7.21
CA GLY A 93 -17.19 8.39 -8.27
C GLY A 93 -18.70 8.59 -8.33
N LYS A 94 -19.35 8.60 -7.15
CA LYS A 94 -20.80 8.79 -7.03
C LYS A 94 -21.23 10.23 -7.35
N GLU A 95 -20.58 11.23 -6.73
CA GLU A 95 -21.02 12.62 -6.76
C GLU A 95 -20.59 13.36 -8.04
N GLN A 96 -19.38 13.10 -8.54
CA GLN A 96 -18.82 13.84 -9.66
C GLN A 96 -18.93 13.09 -10.99
N LEU A 97 -18.87 11.77 -10.98
CA LEU A 97 -18.90 10.96 -12.21
C LEU A 97 -20.23 10.23 -12.42
N GLY A 98 -21.18 10.31 -11.49
CA GLY A 98 -22.48 9.61 -11.57
C GLY A 98 -22.34 8.07 -11.52
N ILE A 99 -21.24 7.55 -11.03
CA ILE A 99 -20.95 6.11 -10.98
C ILE A 99 -21.59 5.50 -9.73
N THR A 100 -22.85 5.08 -9.85
CA THR A 100 -23.61 4.53 -8.71
C THR A 100 -23.22 3.10 -8.32
N SER A 101 -22.70 2.31 -9.26
CA SER A 101 -22.29 0.89 -9.06
C SER A 101 -20.78 0.65 -9.23
N GLY A 102 -20.00 1.69 -9.50
CA GLY A 102 -18.67 1.57 -10.05
C GLY A 102 -17.50 1.45 -9.10
N THR A 103 -17.66 1.69 -7.80
CA THR A 103 -16.53 1.66 -6.83
C THR A 103 -15.98 0.25 -6.68
N GLY A 104 -16.82 -0.78 -6.70
CA GLY A 104 -16.38 -2.17 -6.68
C GLY A 104 -15.49 -2.53 -7.88
N LEU A 105 -15.85 -2.04 -9.07
CA LEU A 105 -15.07 -2.24 -10.29
C LEU A 105 -13.69 -1.54 -10.22
N PHE A 106 -13.61 -0.36 -9.61
CA PHE A 106 -12.34 0.33 -9.38
C PHE A 106 -11.36 -0.54 -8.59
N PHE A 107 -11.80 -1.04 -7.43
CA PHE A 107 -10.95 -1.90 -6.59
C PHE A 107 -10.65 -3.24 -7.26
N LEU A 108 -11.55 -3.78 -8.06
CA LEU A 108 -11.32 -4.99 -8.84
C LEU A 108 -10.22 -4.76 -9.89
N LEU A 109 -10.26 -3.67 -10.65
CA LEU A 109 -9.23 -3.32 -11.63
C LEU A 109 -7.88 -3.04 -10.96
N MET A 110 -7.88 -2.32 -9.84
CA MET A 110 -6.67 -2.10 -9.06
C MET A 110 -6.07 -3.43 -8.57
N SER A 111 -6.91 -4.37 -8.18
CA SER A 111 -6.51 -5.72 -7.75
C SER A 111 -5.94 -6.55 -8.89
N LEU A 112 -6.54 -6.48 -10.07
CA LEU A 112 -6.00 -7.11 -11.28
C LEU A 112 -4.61 -6.58 -11.58
N GLY A 113 -4.41 -5.26 -11.50
CA GLY A 113 -3.11 -4.63 -11.64
C GLY A 113 -2.08 -5.18 -10.64
N LEU A 114 -2.46 -5.27 -9.35
CA LEU A 114 -1.64 -5.87 -8.29
C LEU A 114 -1.24 -7.31 -8.59
N ILE A 115 -2.16 -8.14 -9.07
CA ILE A 115 -1.90 -9.55 -9.38
C ILE A 115 -1.00 -9.66 -10.60
N CYS A 116 -1.30 -8.94 -11.68
CA CYS A 116 -0.49 -8.93 -12.91
C CYS A 116 0.95 -8.51 -12.64
N SER A 117 1.15 -7.45 -11.85
CA SER A 117 2.48 -6.97 -11.50
C SER A 117 3.29 -8.00 -10.70
N ARG A 118 2.65 -8.82 -9.88
CA ARG A 118 3.33 -9.88 -9.13
C ARG A 118 3.81 -11.03 -9.97
N LEU A 119 3.04 -11.39 -11.01
CA LEU A 119 3.47 -12.41 -11.96
C LEU A 119 4.74 -11.99 -12.72
N ILE A 120 4.85 -10.69 -13.02
CA ILE A 120 6.00 -10.11 -13.73
C ILE A 120 7.14 -9.76 -12.76
N GLY A 121 6.83 -9.09 -11.66
CA GLY A 121 7.78 -8.52 -10.69
C GLY A 121 8.52 -9.59 -9.87
N ASN A 122 7.90 -10.75 -9.61
CA ASN A 122 8.56 -11.84 -8.89
C ASN A 122 9.82 -12.33 -9.59
N ARG A 123 9.83 -12.36 -10.91
CA ARG A 123 11.03 -12.73 -11.70
C ARG A 123 12.17 -11.72 -11.52
N THR A 124 11.85 -10.45 -11.39
CA THR A 124 12.84 -9.36 -11.19
C THR A 124 13.38 -9.38 -9.76
N LEU A 125 12.51 -9.58 -8.78
CA LEU A 125 12.89 -9.69 -7.36
C LEU A 125 13.75 -10.93 -7.10
N SER A 126 13.39 -12.10 -7.66
CA SER A 126 14.16 -13.34 -7.49
C SER A 126 15.58 -13.25 -8.10
N LYS A 127 15.79 -12.37 -9.08
CA LYS A 127 17.11 -12.07 -9.65
C LYS A 127 17.90 -11.03 -8.84
N GLY A 128 17.40 -10.61 -7.65
CA GLY A 128 18.05 -9.61 -6.81
C GLY A 128 17.93 -8.16 -7.30
N LYS A 129 17.15 -7.89 -8.34
CA LYS A 129 16.96 -6.56 -8.94
C LYS A 129 15.90 -5.74 -8.17
N ILE A 130 16.10 -5.60 -6.86
CA ILE A 130 15.12 -5.00 -5.93
C ILE A 130 14.88 -3.53 -6.26
N VAL A 131 15.98 -2.77 -6.47
CA VAL A 131 15.92 -1.33 -6.76
C VAL A 131 15.26 -1.05 -8.11
N GLU A 132 15.54 -1.87 -9.12
CA GLU A 132 14.91 -1.75 -10.43
C GLU A 132 13.40 -1.99 -10.33
N ASN A 133 13.00 -3.05 -9.60
CA ASN A 133 11.59 -3.37 -9.40
C ASN A 133 10.85 -2.26 -8.63
N ALA A 134 11.47 -1.68 -7.59
CA ALA A 134 10.93 -0.53 -6.89
C ALA A 134 10.78 0.68 -7.82
N SER A 135 11.82 0.99 -8.63
CA SER A 135 11.81 2.13 -9.55
C SER A 135 10.70 2.00 -10.61
N ILE A 136 10.52 0.82 -11.18
CA ILE A 136 9.43 0.54 -12.13
C ILE A 136 8.08 0.76 -11.44
N GLY A 137 7.90 0.20 -10.25
CA GLY A 137 6.65 0.29 -9.52
C GLY A 137 6.24 1.72 -9.19
N ILE A 138 7.18 2.53 -8.66
CA ILE A 138 6.89 3.92 -8.30
C ILE A 138 6.60 4.81 -9.52
N LEU A 139 7.28 4.57 -10.64
CA LEU A 139 7.03 5.32 -11.88
C LEU A 139 5.68 4.98 -12.49
N ILE A 140 5.30 3.70 -12.54
CA ILE A 140 3.98 3.27 -13.00
C ILE A 140 2.89 3.85 -12.09
N SER A 141 3.08 3.78 -10.76
CA SER A 141 2.14 4.35 -9.79
C SER A 141 1.96 5.86 -10.01
N LEU A 142 3.06 6.59 -10.19
CA LEU A 142 3.05 8.03 -10.45
C LEU A 142 2.19 8.38 -11.68
N VAL A 143 2.39 7.66 -12.80
CA VAL A 143 1.59 7.84 -14.01
C VAL A 143 0.11 7.62 -13.72
N GLY A 144 -0.22 6.59 -12.94
CA GLY A 144 -1.60 6.32 -12.53
C GLY A 144 -2.22 7.46 -11.71
N TYR A 145 -1.50 8.02 -10.75
CA TYR A 145 -1.98 9.16 -9.96
C TYR A 145 -2.15 10.42 -10.81
N PHE A 146 -1.25 10.68 -11.77
CA PHE A 146 -1.40 11.82 -12.68
C PHE A 146 -2.60 11.64 -13.62
N ILE A 147 -2.82 10.45 -14.18
CA ILE A 147 -4.00 10.16 -15.01
C ILE A 147 -5.27 10.38 -14.18
N PHE A 148 -5.29 9.89 -12.93
CA PHE A 148 -6.44 10.05 -12.06
C PHE A 148 -6.77 11.51 -11.76
N ALA A 149 -5.74 12.35 -11.52
CA ALA A 149 -5.93 13.77 -11.23
C ALA A 149 -6.27 14.60 -12.47
N ALA A 150 -5.75 14.23 -13.65
CA ALA A 150 -5.91 15.02 -14.88
C ALA A 150 -7.14 14.64 -15.71
N VAL A 151 -7.55 13.38 -15.66
CA VAL A 151 -8.62 12.85 -16.54
C VAL A 151 -9.89 12.62 -15.74
N ASN A 152 -10.71 13.67 -15.61
CA ASN A 152 -11.92 13.72 -14.77
C ASN A 152 -13.13 13.07 -15.48
N ASN A 153 -13.01 11.80 -15.86
CA ASN A 153 -14.09 11.02 -16.44
C ASN A 153 -13.97 9.53 -16.06
N SER A 154 -14.95 8.72 -16.43
CA SER A 154 -14.97 7.29 -16.13
C SER A 154 -13.77 6.53 -16.70
N PHE A 155 -13.25 6.94 -17.86
CA PHE A 155 -12.07 6.31 -18.44
C PHE A 155 -10.82 6.56 -17.59
N GLY A 156 -10.58 7.81 -17.16
CA GLY A 156 -9.48 8.17 -16.25
C GLY A 156 -9.61 7.43 -14.91
N TYR A 157 -10.82 7.36 -14.36
CA TYR A 157 -11.13 6.67 -13.12
C TYR A 157 -10.71 5.18 -13.18
N TYR A 158 -11.16 4.43 -14.17
CA TYR A 158 -10.89 3.00 -14.25
C TYR A 158 -9.47 2.66 -14.75
N SER A 159 -8.94 3.43 -15.70
CA SER A 159 -7.58 3.20 -16.20
C SER A 159 -6.53 3.49 -15.12
N ALA A 160 -6.72 4.55 -14.34
CA ALA A 160 -5.85 4.86 -13.22
C ALA A 160 -5.85 3.75 -12.16
N ALA A 161 -7.00 3.14 -11.86
CA ALA A 161 -7.09 2.01 -10.93
C ALA A 161 -6.14 0.87 -11.32
N LEU A 162 -6.20 0.43 -12.57
CA LEU A 162 -5.35 -0.64 -13.09
C LEU A 162 -3.87 -0.27 -13.02
N ILE A 163 -3.52 0.96 -13.43
CA ILE A 163 -2.13 1.44 -13.48
C ILE A 163 -1.57 1.60 -12.07
N ILE A 164 -2.33 2.20 -11.13
CA ILE A 164 -1.91 2.32 -9.72
C ILE A 164 -1.72 0.93 -9.10
N GLY A 165 -2.63 -0.01 -9.40
CA GLY A 165 -2.51 -1.38 -8.96
C GLY A 165 -1.23 -2.06 -9.46
N LEU A 166 -0.92 -1.92 -10.76
CA LEU A 166 0.33 -2.41 -11.35
C LEU A 166 1.56 -1.82 -10.63
N GLY A 167 1.57 -0.50 -10.41
CA GLY A 167 2.66 0.18 -9.72
C GLY A 167 2.85 -0.31 -8.28
N ASN A 168 1.78 -0.32 -7.50
CA ASN A 168 1.81 -0.74 -6.10
C ASN A 168 2.22 -2.22 -5.93
N GLY A 169 1.83 -3.08 -6.88
CA GLY A 169 2.18 -4.48 -6.87
C GLY A 169 3.69 -4.75 -7.08
N HIS A 170 4.40 -3.89 -7.81
CA HIS A 170 5.86 -3.90 -7.91
C HIS A 170 6.53 -3.22 -6.72
N MET A 171 6.01 -2.07 -6.32
CA MET A 171 6.61 -1.21 -5.29
C MET A 171 6.64 -1.90 -3.92
N PHE A 172 5.49 -2.36 -3.42
CA PHE A 172 5.36 -2.82 -2.03
C PHE A 172 6.30 -4.00 -1.68
N PRO A 173 6.38 -5.09 -2.48
CA PRO A 173 7.31 -6.19 -2.19
C PRO A 173 8.78 -5.78 -2.30
N ALA A 174 9.11 -4.85 -3.20
CA ALA A 174 10.46 -4.33 -3.33
C ALA A 174 10.88 -3.54 -2.08
N PHE A 175 10.03 -2.64 -1.59
CA PHE A 175 10.27 -1.93 -0.34
C PHE A 175 10.36 -2.89 0.85
N GLN A 176 9.47 -3.86 0.96
CA GLN A 176 9.53 -4.88 2.02
C GLN A 176 10.89 -5.60 2.01
N THR A 177 11.39 -5.96 0.84
CA THR A 177 12.70 -6.58 0.71
C THR A 177 13.84 -5.62 1.07
N MET A 178 13.74 -4.32 0.71
CA MET A 178 14.70 -3.31 1.10
C MET A 178 14.81 -3.17 2.63
N TYR A 179 13.69 -3.08 3.34
CA TYR A 179 13.69 -2.98 4.80
C TYR A 179 14.34 -4.20 5.44
N ILE A 180 14.01 -5.41 4.95
CA ILE A 180 14.59 -6.65 5.47
C ILE A 180 16.10 -6.71 5.20
N ASN A 181 16.56 -6.21 4.06
CA ASN A 181 17.99 -6.21 3.70
C ASN A 181 18.81 -5.16 4.46
N LEU A 182 18.18 -4.14 5.01
CA LEU A 182 18.82 -3.15 5.88
C LEU A 182 18.97 -3.65 7.32
N ALA A 183 18.22 -4.69 7.70
CA ALA A 183 18.16 -5.20 9.05
C ALA A 183 19.04 -6.45 9.25
N PRO A 184 19.75 -6.57 10.39
CA PRO A 184 20.35 -7.82 10.80
C PRO A 184 19.25 -8.89 11.04
N HIS A 185 19.65 -10.16 11.11
CA HIS A 185 18.70 -11.27 11.28
C HIS A 185 17.80 -11.12 12.50
N THR A 186 18.33 -10.56 13.59
CA THR A 186 17.64 -10.36 14.87
C THR A 186 16.59 -9.23 14.81
N GLN A 187 16.68 -8.32 13.84
CA GLN A 187 15.80 -7.15 13.71
C GLN A 187 14.86 -7.19 12.48
N ARG A 188 14.71 -8.34 11.84
CA ARG A 188 13.81 -8.47 10.69
C ARG A 188 12.34 -8.19 11.02
N GLY A 189 11.91 -8.55 12.23
CA GLY A 189 10.58 -8.19 12.73
C GLY A 189 10.40 -6.68 12.81
N THR A 190 11.37 -5.98 13.41
CA THR A 190 11.39 -4.50 13.49
C THR A 190 11.40 -3.86 12.11
N ALA A 191 12.16 -4.40 11.15
CA ALA A 191 12.16 -3.90 9.78
C ALA A 191 10.78 -3.97 9.13
N ASN A 192 10.09 -5.11 9.27
CA ASN A 192 8.72 -5.25 8.74
C ASN A 192 7.72 -4.33 9.45
N SER A 193 7.84 -4.19 10.78
CA SER A 193 7.01 -3.24 11.55
C SER A 193 7.26 -1.79 11.11
N SER A 194 8.51 -1.41 10.84
CA SER A 194 8.86 -0.07 10.36
C SER A 194 8.24 0.25 8.99
N LEU A 195 8.20 -0.72 8.09
CA LEU A 195 7.49 -0.60 6.82
C LEU A 195 6.00 -0.32 7.04
N LEU A 196 5.34 -1.12 7.90
CA LEU A 196 3.91 -0.99 8.18
C LEU A 196 3.59 0.34 8.88
N ILE A 197 4.38 0.73 9.88
CA ILE A 197 4.24 2.03 10.55
C ILE A 197 4.36 3.18 9.55
N SER A 198 5.35 3.14 8.65
CA SER A 198 5.52 4.17 7.62
C SER A 198 4.32 4.23 6.67
N TRP A 199 3.77 3.06 6.31
CA TRP A 199 2.55 2.97 5.50
C TRP A 199 1.35 3.56 6.23
N ASP A 200 1.09 3.15 7.47
CA ASP A 200 -0.09 3.58 8.23
C ASP A 200 -0.04 5.08 8.56
N VAL A 201 1.13 5.62 8.91
CA VAL A 201 1.33 7.06 9.11
C VAL A 201 1.04 7.83 7.81
N GLY A 202 1.54 7.35 6.69
CA GLY A 202 1.28 7.96 5.39
C GLY A 202 -0.20 7.96 5.03
N VAL A 203 -0.88 6.82 5.15
CA VAL A 203 -2.32 6.69 4.90
C VAL A 203 -3.11 7.63 5.81
N GLY A 204 -2.82 7.64 7.12
CA GLY A 204 -3.51 8.49 8.08
C GLY A 204 -3.35 9.98 7.75
N LEU A 205 -2.13 10.43 7.45
CA LEU A 205 -1.88 11.82 7.02
C LEU A 205 -2.61 12.14 5.71
N GLY A 206 -2.62 11.21 4.76
CA GLY A 206 -3.34 11.37 3.50
C GLY A 206 -4.84 11.54 3.68
N ILE A 207 -5.45 10.75 4.55
CA ILE A 207 -6.89 10.85 4.87
C ILE A 207 -7.18 12.22 5.50
N LEU A 208 -6.42 12.61 6.52
CA LEU A 208 -6.67 13.86 7.26
C LEU A 208 -6.47 15.09 6.38
N ILE A 209 -5.31 15.21 5.74
CA ILE A 209 -4.97 16.36 4.90
C ILE A 209 -5.84 16.36 3.63
N GLY A 210 -6.05 15.19 3.04
CA GLY A 210 -6.92 15.03 1.88
C GLY A 210 -8.35 15.48 2.15
N GLY A 211 -8.89 15.19 3.35
CA GLY A 211 -10.21 15.63 3.78
C GLY A 211 -10.32 17.16 3.86
N VAL A 212 -9.34 17.78 4.49
CA VAL A 212 -9.29 19.27 4.56
C VAL A 212 -9.24 19.87 3.15
N VAL A 213 -8.42 19.29 2.26
CA VAL A 213 -8.33 19.80 0.87
C VAL A 213 -9.64 19.57 0.11
N VAL A 214 -10.31 18.42 0.31
CA VAL A 214 -11.62 18.17 -0.32
C VAL A 214 -12.65 19.17 0.13
N GLU A 215 -12.70 19.48 1.43
CA GLU A 215 -13.68 20.41 2.02
C GLU A 215 -13.54 21.83 1.48
N TYR A 216 -12.31 22.35 1.36
CA TYR A 216 -12.07 23.74 0.94
C TYR A 216 -11.85 23.93 -0.56
N PHE A 217 -11.32 22.92 -1.27
CA PHE A 217 -10.88 23.03 -2.67
C PHE A 217 -11.47 21.96 -3.59
N GLY A 218 -12.25 21.03 -3.04
CA GLY A 218 -12.90 19.96 -3.79
C GLY A 218 -12.00 18.73 -4.08
N TYR A 219 -12.63 17.69 -4.61
CA TYR A 219 -11.96 16.38 -4.85
C TYR A 219 -10.78 16.48 -5.79
N ASN A 220 -10.92 17.24 -6.89
CA ASN A 220 -9.88 17.35 -7.91
C ASN A 220 -8.57 17.92 -7.32
N ALA A 221 -8.68 18.95 -6.49
CA ALA A 221 -7.51 19.51 -5.80
C ALA A 221 -6.83 18.48 -4.90
N SER A 222 -7.59 17.68 -4.17
CA SER A 222 -7.05 16.62 -3.32
C SER A 222 -6.31 15.53 -4.13
N PHE A 223 -6.82 15.19 -5.32
CA PHE A 223 -6.13 14.23 -6.19
C PHE A 223 -4.85 14.80 -6.81
N TRP A 224 -4.81 16.11 -7.12
CA TRP A 224 -3.58 16.77 -7.51
C TRP A 224 -2.54 16.81 -6.37
N VAL A 225 -2.98 17.09 -5.14
CA VAL A 225 -2.10 16.97 -3.96
C VAL A 225 -1.54 15.56 -3.83
N SER A 226 -2.38 14.53 -4.02
CA SER A 226 -1.96 13.13 -4.04
C SER A 226 -0.88 12.87 -5.11
N ALA A 227 -1.08 13.34 -6.34
CA ALA A 227 -0.12 13.17 -7.43
C ALA A 227 1.22 13.90 -7.16
N VAL A 228 1.16 15.12 -6.61
CA VAL A 228 2.36 15.90 -6.26
C VAL A 228 3.13 15.23 -5.12
N VAL A 229 2.47 14.78 -4.06
CA VAL A 229 3.13 14.07 -2.96
C VAL A 229 3.73 12.73 -3.44
N ASN A 230 3.05 12.02 -4.35
CA ASN A 230 3.60 10.82 -4.98
C ASN A 230 4.87 11.15 -5.77
N LEU A 231 4.87 12.23 -6.55
CA LEU A 231 6.06 12.72 -7.26
C LEU A 231 7.22 13.04 -6.29
N LEU A 232 6.95 13.72 -5.17
CA LEU A 232 7.95 13.97 -4.13
C LEU A 232 8.53 12.66 -3.59
N GLY A 233 7.69 11.63 -3.40
CA GLY A 233 8.14 10.28 -3.04
C GLY A 233 9.06 9.67 -4.08
N VAL A 234 8.73 9.80 -5.38
CA VAL A 234 9.58 9.31 -6.49
C VAL A 234 10.93 10.03 -6.52
N VAL A 235 10.93 11.35 -6.42
CA VAL A 235 12.16 12.16 -6.36
C VAL A 235 13.00 11.77 -5.14
N GLY A 236 12.38 11.67 -3.96
CA GLY A 236 13.03 11.24 -2.74
C GLY A 236 13.63 9.83 -2.85
N PHE A 237 12.94 8.90 -3.52
CA PHE A 237 13.47 7.57 -3.76
C PHE A 237 14.70 7.60 -4.68
N ILE A 238 14.60 8.24 -5.82
CA ILE A 238 15.68 8.24 -6.84
C ILE A 238 16.94 8.92 -6.32
N PHE A 239 16.82 10.08 -5.68
CA PHE A 239 17.97 10.88 -5.27
C PHE A 239 18.55 10.50 -3.91
N PHE A 240 17.72 10.01 -2.97
CA PHE A 240 18.13 9.74 -1.59
C PHE A 240 18.00 8.27 -1.19
N ALA A 241 16.80 7.71 -1.21
CA ALA A 241 16.55 6.38 -0.64
C ALA A 241 17.28 5.27 -1.39
N ARG A 242 17.32 5.33 -2.73
CA ARG A 242 18.04 4.39 -3.57
C ARG A 242 19.55 4.37 -3.28
N LYS A 243 20.18 5.56 -3.23
CA LYS A 243 21.63 5.68 -2.99
C LYS A 243 21.99 5.15 -1.61
N ARG A 244 21.22 5.54 -0.61
CA ARG A 244 21.43 5.12 0.77
C ARG A 244 21.20 3.62 0.95
N TYR A 245 20.17 3.06 0.34
CA TYR A 245 19.93 1.62 0.36
C TYR A 245 21.13 0.84 -0.21
N LEU A 246 21.66 1.26 -1.35
CA LEU A 246 22.81 0.59 -1.99
C LEU A 246 24.09 0.67 -1.14
N ALA A 247 24.28 1.76 -0.38
CA ALA A 247 25.39 1.93 0.54
C ALA A 247 25.24 1.11 1.84
N ASP A 248 24.04 1.02 2.37
CA ASP A 248 23.78 0.52 3.72
C ASP A 248 23.22 -0.93 3.77
N LYS A 249 22.87 -1.52 2.60
CA LYS A 249 22.33 -2.89 2.56
C LYS A 249 23.32 -3.92 3.08
N LEU A 250 22.83 -4.88 3.82
CA LEU A 250 23.62 -5.97 4.40
C LEU A 250 23.70 -7.20 3.48
N ARG A 251 22.87 -7.22 2.40
CA ARG A 251 22.74 -8.35 1.46
C ARG A 251 22.39 -7.86 0.06
#